data_528526fac23984e9153e0cc774d28ce1
#
_entry.id   528526fac23984e9153e0cc774d28ce1
#
_cell.length_a   1.000
_cell.length_b   1.000
_cell.length_c   1.000
_cell.angle_alpha   90.00
_cell.angle_beta   90.00
_cell.angle_gamma   90.00
#
_symmetry.space_group_name_H-M   'P 1'
#
loop_
_entity.id
_entity.type
_entity.pdbx_description
1 polymer ?
#
loop_
_entity_poly.entity_id
_entity_poly.type
_entity_poly.pdbx_seq_one_letter_code
_entity_poly.pdbx_strand_id
1 'polypeptide(L)'
;MSIVLDDLTTRLDTLTKAVLSQPLARIGCSRVTIRPLSLRGKAFFQLEYQQGQKVTHRNVTKGQLPGLFAQELDGLYLQAVLCTETETRQYIRKTNGSYKCTAKGEAQRTAAPKAHDRRKEYILAEGENIPALVDLGVFTPDLRIVKAKYDKYKQINRFIELVDDAFRASEQQEIIILDFGCGKSYLTFILYYYFTVSAA
;
A
#
# COMPACT_ATOMS: atom_id res chain seq x y z
N MET A 1 -32.44 -8.35 0.44
CA MET A 1 -31.06 -8.19 -0.01
C MET A 1 -31.00 -6.91 -0.85
N SER A 2 -29.96 -6.11 -0.75
CA SER A 2 -29.84 -4.92 -1.59
C SER A 2 -29.26 -5.29 -2.97
N ILE A 3 -29.60 -4.50 -3.98
CA ILE A 3 -29.01 -4.63 -5.33
C ILE A 3 -27.47 -4.57 -5.32
N VAL A 4 -26.89 -3.90 -4.32
CA VAL A 4 -25.43 -3.79 -4.16
C VAL A 4 -24.84 -5.15 -3.76
N LEU A 5 -25.47 -5.84 -2.82
CA LEU A 5 -25.06 -7.17 -2.38
C LEU A 5 -25.23 -8.21 -3.50
N ASP A 6 -26.35 -8.16 -4.21
CA ASP A 6 -26.62 -9.07 -5.33
C ASP A 6 -25.58 -8.90 -6.45
N ASP A 7 -25.29 -7.66 -6.83
CA ASP A 7 -24.27 -7.34 -7.82
C ASP A 7 -22.86 -7.66 -7.35
N LEU A 8 -22.51 -7.41 -6.09
CA LEU A 8 -21.24 -7.81 -5.51
C LEU A 8 -21.05 -9.33 -5.62
N THR A 9 -22.06 -10.09 -5.19
CA THR A 9 -22.00 -11.57 -5.16
C THR A 9 -21.86 -12.15 -6.57
N THR A 10 -22.60 -11.62 -7.52
CA THR A 10 -22.59 -12.10 -8.92
C THR A 10 -21.25 -11.79 -9.61
N ARG A 11 -20.55 -10.73 -9.20
CA ARG A 11 -19.31 -10.23 -9.85
C ARG A 11 -18.03 -10.47 -9.07
N LEU A 12 -18.06 -11.32 -8.06
CA LEU A 12 -16.87 -11.60 -7.21
C LEU A 12 -15.64 -12.04 -8.00
N ASP A 13 -15.84 -12.79 -9.11
CA ASP A 13 -14.72 -13.31 -9.93
C ASP A 13 -14.00 -12.22 -10.71
N THR A 14 -14.71 -11.19 -11.11
CA THR A 14 -14.21 -10.08 -11.93
C THR A 14 -14.02 -8.79 -11.11
N LEU A 15 -14.33 -8.85 -9.80
CA LEU A 15 -14.25 -7.68 -8.93
C LEU A 15 -12.80 -7.26 -8.74
N THR A 16 -12.47 -6.04 -9.14
CA THR A 16 -11.15 -5.43 -8.93
C THR A 16 -11.13 -4.50 -7.72
N LYS A 17 -12.27 -3.87 -7.40
CA LYS A 17 -12.42 -2.97 -6.26
C LYS A 17 -13.89 -2.73 -5.94
N ALA A 18 -14.22 -2.66 -4.65
CA ALA A 18 -15.48 -2.07 -4.19
C ALA A 18 -15.20 -0.97 -3.17
N VAL A 19 -15.99 0.09 -3.20
CA VAL A 19 -15.87 1.21 -2.25
C VAL A 19 -17.25 1.57 -1.73
N LEU A 20 -17.41 1.58 -0.41
CA LEU A 20 -18.56 2.08 0.30
C LEU A 20 -18.19 3.41 0.96
N SER A 21 -19.01 4.42 0.82
CA SER A 21 -18.75 5.77 1.35
C SER A 21 -20.03 6.49 1.75
N GLN A 22 -19.89 7.57 2.52
CA GLN A 22 -20.99 8.33 3.08
C GLN A 22 -21.91 7.47 3.96
N PRO A 23 -21.48 7.13 5.18
CA PRO A 23 -22.28 6.31 6.09
C PRO A 23 -23.58 7.06 6.48
N LEU A 24 -24.68 6.31 6.62
CA LEU A 24 -25.99 6.83 7.02
C LEU A 24 -26.04 7.34 8.45
N ALA A 25 -25.20 6.80 9.33
CA ALA A 25 -25.09 7.17 10.73
C ALA A 25 -23.62 7.29 11.12
N ARG A 26 -23.33 7.77 12.33
CA ARG A 26 -21.95 7.78 12.89
C ARG A 26 -21.55 6.36 13.29
N ILE A 27 -21.37 5.48 12.34
CA ILE A 27 -20.93 4.08 12.55
C ILE A 27 -19.43 3.94 12.77
N GLY A 28 -18.73 5.06 13.03
CA GLY A 28 -17.28 5.07 13.25
C GLY A 28 -16.42 4.84 12.02
N CYS A 29 -16.97 4.28 10.93
CA CYS A 29 -16.26 4.00 9.69
C CYS A 29 -16.79 4.87 8.54
N SER A 30 -15.95 5.79 8.05
CA SER A 30 -16.32 6.75 7.00
C SER A 30 -16.28 6.12 5.59
N ARG A 31 -15.47 5.09 5.41
CA ARG A 31 -15.27 4.41 4.12
C ARG A 31 -14.84 2.98 4.35
N VAL A 32 -15.34 2.07 3.50
CA VAL A 32 -14.83 0.70 3.37
C VAL A 32 -14.37 0.49 1.94
N THR A 33 -13.15 0.00 1.78
CA THR A 33 -12.60 -0.40 0.47
C THR A 33 -12.36 -1.90 0.48
N ILE A 34 -12.88 -2.60 -0.52
CA ILE A 34 -12.72 -4.05 -0.69
C ILE A 34 -11.88 -4.27 -1.95
N ARG A 35 -10.83 -5.07 -1.85
CA ARG A 35 -9.93 -5.39 -2.97
C ARG A 35 -9.55 -6.87 -2.95
N PRO A 36 -9.40 -7.51 -4.11
CA PRO A 36 -8.79 -8.84 -4.18
C PRO A 36 -7.33 -8.77 -3.71
N LEU A 37 -6.91 -9.79 -3.00
CA LEU A 37 -5.59 -9.93 -2.43
C LEU A 37 -5.11 -11.36 -2.57
N SER A 38 -3.86 -11.57 -2.98
CA SER A 38 -3.20 -12.87 -2.95
C SER A 38 -2.20 -12.92 -1.80
N LEU A 39 -2.36 -13.90 -0.89
CA LEU A 39 -1.45 -14.14 0.22
C LEU A 39 -0.96 -15.58 0.17
N ARG A 40 0.33 -15.79 0.04
CA ARG A 40 0.95 -17.13 -0.01
C ARG A 40 0.26 -18.06 -1.02
N GLY A 41 -0.06 -17.54 -2.21
CA GLY A 41 -0.73 -18.28 -3.28
C GLY A 41 -2.23 -18.55 -3.08
N LYS A 42 -2.85 -18.06 -2.00
CA LYS A 42 -4.29 -18.17 -1.76
C LYS A 42 -4.98 -16.83 -2.02
N ALA A 43 -6.16 -16.89 -2.64
CA ALA A 43 -6.97 -15.72 -2.95
C ALA A 43 -7.87 -15.32 -1.76
N PHE A 44 -7.83 -14.04 -1.42
CA PHE A 44 -8.64 -13.40 -0.39
C PHE A 44 -9.21 -12.08 -0.91
N PHE A 45 -10.16 -11.51 -0.18
CA PHE A 45 -10.54 -10.10 -0.27
C PHE A 45 -10.10 -9.38 1.00
N GLN A 46 -9.41 -8.25 0.84
CA GLN A 46 -9.07 -7.37 1.93
C GLN A 46 -10.11 -6.27 2.03
N LEU A 47 -10.71 -6.14 3.20
CA LEU A 47 -11.54 -5.01 3.57
C LEU A 47 -10.68 -4.03 4.37
N GLU A 48 -10.64 -2.80 3.91
CA GLU A 48 -9.97 -1.67 4.54
C GLU A 48 -11.03 -0.74 5.11
N TYR A 49 -11.07 -0.60 6.43
CA TYR A 49 -12.01 0.25 7.17
C TYR A 49 -11.32 1.54 7.59
N GLN A 50 -11.78 2.68 7.09
CA GLN A 50 -11.25 3.99 7.42
C GLN A 50 -12.06 4.65 8.54
N GLN A 51 -11.41 4.93 9.67
CA GLN A 51 -11.98 5.60 10.85
C GLN A 51 -11.16 6.87 11.16
N GLY A 52 -11.53 7.99 10.57
CA GLY A 52 -10.71 9.20 10.63
C GLY A 52 -9.32 8.96 10.03
N GLN A 53 -8.26 9.10 10.85
CA GLN A 53 -6.87 8.82 10.43
C GLN A 53 -6.46 7.35 10.64
N LYS A 54 -7.27 6.55 11.33
CA LYS A 54 -6.98 5.13 11.54
C LYS A 54 -7.52 4.29 10.40
N VAL A 55 -6.74 3.31 9.99
CA VAL A 55 -7.12 2.32 8.98
C VAL A 55 -6.92 0.93 9.58
N THR A 56 -7.97 0.11 9.52
CA THR A 56 -7.92 -1.29 9.93
C THR A 56 -8.20 -2.21 8.76
N HIS A 57 -7.60 -3.40 8.76
CA HIS A 57 -7.74 -4.36 7.68
C HIS A 57 -8.32 -5.68 8.17
N ARG A 58 -9.19 -6.29 7.36
CA ARG A 58 -9.72 -7.64 7.58
C ARG A 58 -9.64 -8.40 6.27
N ASN A 59 -9.05 -9.59 6.30
CA ASN A 59 -8.96 -10.46 5.14
C ASN A 59 -10.01 -11.56 5.26
N VAL A 60 -10.76 -11.81 4.20
CA VAL A 60 -11.80 -12.84 4.13
C VAL A 60 -11.67 -13.63 2.84
N THR A 61 -12.11 -14.87 2.86
CA THR A 61 -12.19 -15.69 1.64
C THR A 61 -13.33 -15.22 0.74
N LYS A 62 -13.29 -15.60 -0.54
CA LYS A 62 -14.35 -15.31 -1.50
C LYS A 62 -15.73 -15.76 -1.00
N GLY A 63 -15.83 -16.95 -0.38
CA GLY A 63 -17.09 -17.46 0.13
C GLY A 63 -17.63 -16.73 1.37
N GLN A 64 -16.75 -16.11 2.16
CA GLN A 64 -17.12 -15.36 3.37
C GLN A 64 -17.58 -13.92 3.07
N LEU A 65 -17.11 -13.33 1.97
CA LEU A 65 -17.36 -11.92 1.68
C LEU A 65 -18.83 -11.55 1.56
N PRO A 66 -19.71 -12.31 0.84
CA PRO A 66 -21.13 -11.96 0.75
C PRO A 66 -21.85 -11.98 2.10
N GLY A 67 -21.57 -12.98 2.94
CA GLY A 67 -22.17 -13.09 4.28
C GLY A 67 -21.75 -11.94 5.19
N LEU A 68 -20.44 -11.59 5.19
CA LEU A 68 -19.94 -10.46 5.94
C LEU A 68 -20.54 -9.15 5.42
N PHE A 69 -20.60 -8.96 4.11
CA PHE A 69 -21.18 -7.76 3.50
C PHE A 69 -22.67 -7.60 3.92
N ALA A 70 -23.44 -8.67 3.86
CA ALA A 70 -24.84 -8.65 4.25
C ALA A 70 -25.06 -8.28 5.73
N GLN A 71 -24.20 -8.77 6.62
CA GLN A 71 -24.33 -8.57 8.06
C GLN A 71 -23.79 -7.22 8.53
N GLU A 72 -22.67 -6.77 7.98
CA GLU A 72 -21.91 -5.65 8.54
C GLU A 72 -21.94 -4.38 7.67
N LEU A 73 -22.28 -4.46 6.38
CA LEU A 73 -22.09 -3.36 5.44
C LEU A 73 -23.34 -2.99 4.64
N ASP A 74 -24.23 -3.95 4.39
CA ASP A 74 -25.37 -3.75 3.49
C ASP A 74 -26.35 -2.70 4.05
N GLY A 75 -26.69 -1.74 3.22
CA GLY A 75 -27.64 -0.68 3.59
C GLY A 75 -27.09 0.41 4.52
N LEU A 76 -25.83 0.35 4.95
CA LEU A 76 -25.25 1.32 5.89
C LEU A 76 -24.61 2.54 5.21
N TYR A 77 -24.45 2.53 3.90
CA TYR A 77 -23.79 3.61 3.15
C TYR A 77 -24.72 4.20 2.09
N LEU A 78 -24.61 5.51 1.88
CA LEU A 78 -25.35 6.23 0.84
C LEU A 78 -24.79 5.94 -0.56
N GLN A 79 -23.50 5.65 -0.65
CA GLN A 79 -22.85 5.40 -1.93
C GLN A 79 -22.05 4.10 -1.89
N ALA A 80 -22.17 3.33 -2.99
CA ALA A 80 -21.31 2.20 -3.27
C ALA A 80 -20.81 2.28 -4.73
N VAL A 81 -19.56 1.87 -4.95
CA VAL A 81 -18.96 1.76 -6.28
C VAL A 81 -18.36 0.36 -6.39
N LEU A 82 -18.76 -0.39 -7.41
CA LEU A 82 -18.20 -1.69 -7.75
C LEU A 82 -17.46 -1.56 -9.08
N CYS A 83 -16.17 -1.84 -9.07
CA CYS A 83 -15.32 -1.87 -10.26
C CYS A 83 -15.00 -3.33 -10.58
N THR A 84 -15.28 -3.74 -11.79
CA THR A 84 -14.85 -5.00 -12.37
C THR A 84 -13.76 -4.75 -13.42
N GLU A 85 -13.29 -5.78 -14.08
CA GLU A 85 -12.32 -5.65 -15.19
C GLU A 85 -12.89 -4.89 -16.39
N THR A 86 -14.22 -4.89 -16.57
CA THR A 86 -14.88 -4.36 -17.78
C THR A 86 -15.79 -3.18 -17.53
N GLU A 87 -16.28 -3.00 -16.31
CA GLU A 87 -17.26 -1.94 -16.01
C GLU A 87 -17.11 -1.38 -14.60
N THR A 88 -17.57 -0.16 -14.41
CA THR A 88 -17.74 0.47 -13.09
C THR A 88 -19.21 0.76 -12.86
N ARG A 89 -19.75 0.26 -11.75
CA ARG A 89 -21.12 0.52 -11.32
C ARG A 89 -21.13 1.40 -10.08
N GLN A 90 -21.90 2.46 -10.14
CA GLN A 90 -22.11 3.38 -9.04
C GLN A 90 -23.53 3.24 -8.53
N TYR A 91 -23.68 3.09 -7.23
CA TYR A 91 -24.96 2.97 -6.52
C TYR A 91 -25.12 4.17 -5.59
N ILE A 92 -26.27 4.82 -5.71
CA ILE A 92 -26.64 5.94 -4.83
C ILE A 92 -27.95 5.56 -4.15
N ARG A 93 -27.96 5.57 -2.83
CA ARG A 93 -29.14 5.24 -2.03
C ARG A 93 -30.16 6.39 -2.10
N LYS A 94 -31.41 6.04 -2.40
CA LYS A 94 -32.53 6.98 -2.38
C LYS A 94 -33.13 7.12 -0.98
N THR A 95 -33.97 8.12 -0.79
CA THR A 95 -34.68 8.36 0.49
C THR A 95 -35.57 7.20 0.92
N ASN A 96 -36.11 6.43 -0.03
CA ASN A 96 -36.92 5.24 0.23
C ASN A 96 -36.09 3.98 0.56
N GLY A 97 -34.75 4.11 0.69
CA GLY A 97 -33.86 3.00 1.03
C GLY A 97 -33.39 2.15 -0.16
N SER A 98 -33.98 2.29 -1.36
CA SER A 98 -33.51 1.61 -2.55
C SER A 98 -32.26 2.28 -3.14
N TYR A 99 -31.48 1.56 -3.96
CA TYR A 99 -30.34 2.12 -4.67
C TYR A 99 -30.64 2.38 -6.13
N LYS A 100 -30.23 3.54 -6.64
CA LYS A 100 -30.12 3.82 -8.08
C LYS A 100 -28.76 3.33 -8.53
N CYS A 101 -28.71 2.42 -9.51
CA CYS A 101 -27.48 1.96 -10.15
C CYS A 101 -27.26 2.75 -11.46
N THR A 102 -26.02 3.16 -11.69
CA THR A 102 -25.54 3.71 -12.97
C THR A 102 -24.28 2.95 -13.35
N ALA A 103 -24.29 2.32 -14.54
CA ALA A 103 -23.12 1.62 -15.08
C ALA A 103 -22.39 2.51 -16.10
N LYS A 104 -21.06 2.52 -16.04
CA LYS A 104 -20.19 3.13 -17.05
C LYS A 104 -19.30 2.05 -17.64
N GLY A 105 -19.30 1.93 -18.95
CA GLY A 105 -18.64 0.87 -19.73
C GLY A 105 -17.14 1.06 -19.94
N GLU A 106 -16.44 1.90 -19.18
CA GLU A 106 -14.98 1.95 -19.20
C GLU A 106 -14.45 1.58 -17.80
N ALA A 107 -13.81 0.42 -17.72
CA ALA A 107 -13.01 0.07 -16.57
C ALA A 107 -11.85 1.08 -16.46
N GLN A 108 -11.82 1.91 -15.41
CA GLN A 108 -10.56 2.46 -14.99
C GLN A 108 -9.62 1.27 -14.77
N ARG A 109 -8.57 1.17 -15.57
CA ARG A 109 -7.50 0.19 -15.36
C ARG A 109 -6.97 0.39 -13.94
N THR A 110 -7.61 -0.24 -12.97
CA THR A 110 -7.01 -0.39 -11.65
C THR A 110 -5.84 -1.32 -11.86
N ALA A 111 -4.64 -0.86 -11.55
CA ALA A 111 -3.43 -1.66 -11.63
C ALA A 111 -3.70 -3.04 -11.06
N ALA A 112 -3.16 -4.08 -11.71
CA ALA A 112 -3.22 -5.47 -11.28
C ALA A 112 -3.02 -5.59 -9.77
N PRO A 113 -3.62 -6.59 -9.09
CA PRO A 113 -3.48 -6.77 -7.66
C PRO A 113 -2.00 -6.71 -7.31
N LYS A 114 -1.60 -5.67 -6.58
CA LYS A 114 -0.21 -5.55 -6.15
C LYS A 114 0.07 -6.75 -5.27
N ALA A 115 0.98 -7.61 -5.71
CA ALA A 115 1.47 -8.69 -4.86
C ALA A 115 1.88 -8.08 -3.51
N HIS A 116 1.32 -8.59 -2.42
CA HIS A 116 1.60 -8.08 -1.07
C HIS A 116 3.03 -8.38 -0.63
N ASP A 117 3.72 -9.22 -1.39
CA ASP A 117 5.09 -9.66 -1.16
C ASP A 117 6.07 -8.84 -2.03
N ARG A 118 5.84 -7.53 -2.10
CA ARG A 118 6.80 -6.63 -2.73
C ARG A 118 8.02 -6.57 -1.83
N ARG A 119 9.04 -7.36 -2.12
CA ARG A 119 10.36 -7.13 -1.55
C ARG A 119 10.77 -5.72 -1.93
N LYS A 120 10.93 -4.86 -0.92
CA LYS A 120 11.44 -3.52 -1.14
C LYS A 120 12.88 -3.69 -1.64
N GLU A 121 13.15 -3.28 -2.87
CA GLU A 121 14.52 -3.17 -3.36
C GLU A 121 15.15 -1.99 -2.63
N TYR A 122 16.20 -2.26 -1.90
CA TYR A 122 16.96 -1.25 -1.19
C TYR A 122 18.15 -0.83 -2.05
N ILE A 123 18.50 0.45 -2.04
CA ILE A 123 19.67 0.99 -2.76
C ILE A 123 20.95 0.35 -2.21
N LEU A 124 21.05 0.24 -0.88
CA LEU A 124 22.15 -0.46 -0.22
C LEU A 124 21.66 -1.89 0.09
N ALA A 125 22.00 -2.85 -0.78
CA ALA A 125 21.46 -4.21 -0.66
C ALA A 125 22.24 -5.09 0.30
N GLU A 126 21.56 -6.10 0.86
CA GLU A 126 22.24 -7.16 1.64
C GLU A 126 23.15 -7.97 0.70
N GLY A 127 24.36 -8.24 1.15
CA GLY A 127 25.39 -8.94 0.36
C GLY A 127 26.36 -8.01 -0.35
N GLU A 128 26.12 -6.69 -0.37
CA GLU A 128 27.05 -5.70 -0.88
C GLU A 128 28.11 -5.35 0.16
N ASN A 129 29.37 -5.20 -0.28
CA ASN A 129 30.45 -4.79 0.60
C ASN A 129 30.40 -3.28 0.84
N ILE A 130 29.70 -2.88 1.90
CA ILE A 130 29.54 -1.51 2.35
C ILE A 130 30.25 -1.35 3.70
N PRO A 131 31.54 -0.94 3.73
CA PRO A 131 32.35 -0.93 4.95
C PRO A 131 31.68 -0.14 6.09
N ALA A 132 31.09 1.01 5.80
CA ALA A 132 30.40 1.83 6.81
C ALA A 132 29.24 1.11 7.50
N LEU A 133 28.53 0.20 6.82
CA LEU A 133 27.45 -0.60 7.42
C LEU A 133 28.00 -1.75 8.30
N VAL A 134 29.17 -2.27 7.97
CA VAL A 134 29.87 -3.27 8.79
C VAL A 134 30.40 -2.61 10.07
N ASP A 135 31.05 -1.45 9.95
CA ASP A 135 31.59 -0.69 11.10
C ASP A 135 30.48 -0.22 12.05
N LEU A 136 29.31 0.09 11.51
CA LEU A 136 28.11 0.45 12.29
C LEU A 136 27.48 -0.77 12.98
N GLY A 137 27.92 -1.98 12.66
CA GLY A 137 27.32 -3.21 13.13
C GLY A 137 25.90 -3.43 12.59
N VAL A 138 25.56 -2.79 11.47
CA VAL A 138 24.29 -3.03 10.74
C VAL A 138 24.41 -4.27 9.87
N PHE A 139 25.59 -4.46 9.27
CA PHE A 139 25.96 -5.70 8.60
C PHE A 139 26.93 -6.53 9.44
N THR A 140 26.84 -7.84 9.31
CA THR A 140 27.87 -8.75 9.80
C THR A 140 29.10 -8.71 8.87
N PRO A 141 30.27 -9.25 9.28
CA PRO A 141 31.40 -9.44 8.37
C PRO A 141 31.05 -10.26 7.11
N ASP A 142 30.04 -11.15 7.20
CA ASP A 142 29.53 -11.92 6.07
C ASP A 142 28.50 -11.15 5.24
N LEU A 143 28.41 -9.82 5.40
CA LEU A 143 27.57 -8.88 4.67
C LEU A 143 26.05 -9.14 4.82
N ARG A 144 25.63 -9.76 5.94
CA ARG A 144 24.21 -10.01 6.26
C ARG A 144 23.69 -8.98 7.23
N ILE A 145 22.40 -8.62 7.10
CA ILE A 145 21.74 -7.68 8.01
C ILE A 145 21.62 -8.28 9.41
N VAL A 146 22.11 -7.57 10.42
CA VAL A 146 21.91 -7.92 11.83
C VAL A 146 20.45 -7.68 12.19
N LYS A 147 19.72 -8.75 12.58
CA LYS A 147 18.26 -8.68 12.86
C LYS A 147 17.88 -7.56 13.81
N ALA A 148 18.63 -7.36 14.89
CA ALA A 148 18.40 -6.29 15.87
C ALA A 148 18.63 -4.87 15.30
N LYS A 149 19.31 -4.74 14.17
CA LYS A 149 19.62 -3.46 13.49
C LYS A 149 18.79 -3.26 12.21
N TYR A 150 17.80 -4.10 11.94
CA TYR A 150 17.00 -4.04 10.73
C TYR A 150 16.26 -2.69 10.57
N ASP A 151 15.78 -2.09 11.66
CA ASP A 151 15.15 -0.77 11.61
C ASP A 151 16.15 0.32 11.27
N LYS A 152 17.39 0.23 11.79
CA LYS A 152 18.47 1.14 11.44
C LYS A 152 18.85 1.02 9.96
N TYR A 153 18.93 -0.19 9.45
CA TYR A 153 19.14 -0.47 8.03
C TYR A 153 18.08 0.20 7.16
N LYS A 154 16.79 0.06 7.51
CA LYS A 154 15.69 0.73 6.80
C LYS A 154 15.79 2.25 6.83
N GLN A 155 16.14 2.83 7.98
CA GLN A 155 16.34 4.29 8.12
C GLN A 155 17.43 4.79 7.19
N ILE A 156 18.58 4.10 7.16
CA ILE A 156 19.71 4.46 6.30
C ILE A 156 19.29 4.39 4.82
N ASN A 157 18.68 3.31 4.39
CA ASN A 157 18.21 3.20 3.01
C ASN A 157 17.18 4.29 2.66
N ARG A 158 16.25 4.61 3.58
CA ARG A 158 15.30 5.71 3.35
C ARG A 158 16.00 7.06 3.21
N PHE A 159 17.05 7.30 3.99
CA PHE A 159 17.84 8.49 3.87
C PHE A 159 18.54 8.58 2.50
N ILE A 160 19.18 7.50 2.05
CA ILE A 160 19.79 7.45 0.71
C ILE A 160 18.77 7.64 -0.41
N GLU A 161 17.58 7.01 -0.32
CA GLU A 161 16.48 7.24 -1.28
C GLU A 161 16.14 8.74 -1.40
N LEU A 162 16.02 9.45 -0.28
CA LEU A 162 15.70 10.90 -0.28
C LEU A 162 16.82 11.74 -0.89
N VAL A 163 18.07 11.39 -0.63
CA VAL A 163 19.24 12.09 -1.20
C VAL A 163 19.35 11.81 -2.69
N ASP A 164 19.14 10.56 -3.14
CA ASP A 164 19.12 10.17 -4.55
C ASP A 164 18.03 10.92 -5.34
N ASP A 165 16.81 10.96 -4.78
CA ASP A 165 15.68 11.69 -5.38
C ASP A 165 16.02 13.19 -5.54
N ALA A 166 16.59 13.80 -4.50
CA ALA A 166 17.00 15.22 -4.52
C ALA A 166 18.12 15.48 -5.53
N PHE A 167 19.09 14.58 -5.61
CA PHE A 167 20.19 14.69 -6.54
C PHE A 167 19.75 14.58 -8.00
N ARG A 168 18.94 13.56 -8.32
CA ARG A 168 18.40 13.36 -9.66
C ARG A 168 17.53 14.53 -10.13
N ALA A 169 16.86 15.22 -9.19
CA ALA A 169 16.04 16.38 -9.49
C ALA A 169 16.86 17.67 -9.74
N SER A 170 18.15 17.72 -9.33
CA SER A 170 18.93 18.95 -9.33
C SER A 170 19.67 19.25 -10.64
N GLU A 171 19.79 18.31 -11.58
CA GLU A 171 20.57 18.41 -12.85
C GLU A 171 22.05 18.87 -12.63
N GLN A 172 22.55 18.83 -11.40
CA GLN A 172 23.91 19.29 -11.07
C GLN A 172 24.92 18.15 -11.17
N GLN A 173 26.09 18.45 -11.71
CA GLN A 173 27.20 17.48 -11.84
C GLN A 173 28.12 17.45 -10.61
N GLU A 174 28.11 18.50 -9.78
CA GLU A 174 28.88 18.58 -8.54
C GLU A 174 27.97 18.79 -7.33
N ILE A 175 28.26 18.05 -6.26
CA ILE A 175 27.54 18.15 -4.99
C ILE A 175 28.50 18.49 -3.88
N ILE A 176 28.11 19.49 -3.09
CA ILE A 176 28.75 19.80 -1.82
C ILE A 176 27.77 19.39 -0.71
N ILE A 177 28.17 18.41 0.10
CA ILE A 177 27.38 17.94 1.23
C ILE A 177 27.95 18.48 2.51
N LEU A 178 27.15 19.25 3.26
CA LEU A 178 27.47 19.76 4.57
C LEU A 178 26.65 18.99 5.61
N ASP A 179 27.31 18.18 6.44
CA ASP A 179 26.69 17.39 7.50
C ASP A 179 26.90 18.07 8.85
N PHE A 180 25.84 18.69 9.38
CA PHE A 180 25.86 19.35 10.69
C PHE A 180 25.32 18.39 11.77
N GLY A 181 26.12 18.20 12.84
CA GLY A 181 25.72 17.36 13.96
C GLY A 181 25.82 15.86 13.66
N CYS A 182 26.75 15.50 12.77
CA CYS A 182 26.93 14.14 12.24
C CYS A 182 27.29 13.07 13.28
N GLY A 183 27.61 13.43 14.53
CA GLY A 183 27.99 12.49 15.58
C GLY A 183 29.19 11.63 15.19
N LYS A 184 28.98 10.34 14.90
CA LYS A 184 30.04 9.44 14.44
C LYS A 184 30.27 9.47 12.92
N SER A 185 29.67 10.43 12.20
CA SER A 185 29.81 10.65 10.75
C SER A 185 29.44 9.47 9.85
N TYR A 186 28.67 8.52 10.36
CA TYR A 186 28.31 7.31 9.58
C TYR A 186 27.50 7.63 8.32
N LEU A 187 26.58 8.59 8.39
CA LEU A 187 25.79 9.00 7.23
C LEU A 187 26.67 9.62 6.16
N THR A 188 27.67 10.40 6.56
CA THR A 188 28.65 10.99 5.63
C THR A 188 29.44 9.90 4.89
N PHE A 189 29.93 8.87 5.59
CA PHE A 189 30.64 7.75 4.95
C PHE A 189 29.71 6.93 4.03
N ILE A 190 28.46 6.76 4.40
CA ILE A 190 27.47 6.05 3.56
C ILE A 190 27.16 6.87 2.31
N LEU A 191 27.00 8.19 2.42
CA LEU A 191 26.83 9.08 1.28
C LEU A 191 28.05 9.06 0.35
N TYR A 192 29.26 9.11 0.91
CA TYR A 192 30.49 8.99 0.13
C TYR A 192 30.50 7.67 -0.66
N TYR A 193 30.21 6.54 -0.01
CA TYR A 193 30.12 5.24 -0.68
C TYR A 193 29.07 5.26 -1.79
N TYR A 194 27.89 5.80 -1.51
CA TYR A 194 26.80 5.86 -2.47
C TYR A 194 27.19 6.62 -3.75
N PHE A 195 27.75 7.83 -3.61
CA PHE A 195 28.11 8.65 -4.76
C PHE A 195 29.37 8.18 -5.50
N THR A 196 30.26 7.47 -4.84
CA THR A 196 31.52 7.02 -5.48
C THR A 196 31.50 5.61 -6.01
N VAL A 197 30.59 4.76 -5.51
CA VAL A 197 30.57 3.33 -5.85
C VAL A 197 29.23 2.89 -6.43
N SER A 198 28.10 3.33 -5.85
CA SER A 198 26.78 2.84 -6.29
C SER A 198 26.15 3.70 -7.39
N ALA A 199 26.41 5.00 -7.41
CA ALA A 199 25.82 5.94 -8.37
C ALA A 199 26.78 6.31 -9.51
N ALA A 200 28.04 5.87 -9.45
CA ALA A 200 29.02 5.99 -10.51
C ALA A 200 28.82 4.91 -11.55
#